data_a632216bd5d43844e276290aac3ca52e
#
_entry.id   a632216bd5d43844e276290aac3ca52e
#
_cell.length_a   1.000
_cell.length_b   1.000
_cell.length_c   1.000
_cell.angle_alpha   90.00
_cell.angle_beta   90.00
_cell.angle_gamma   90.00
#
_symmetry.space_group_name_H-M   'P 1'
#
loop_
_entity.id
_entity.type
_entity.pdbx_description
1 polymer ?
#
loop_
_entity_poly.entity_id
_entity_poly.type
_entity_poly.pdbx_seq_one_letter_code
_entity_poly.pdbx_strand_id
1 'polypeptide(L)'
;MAPKIRMGFIGVGSMGFSHLQLFHEDCGKQAEAVAVCARDAGRIRRAMDVAPNMTLFKKEKDLIQSDLDAVVISSPNFTHVPLALAALKAGKHIFLEKPVGITPVECRKLLRASERSDRILMIGHELRYSPYFAKFKTLVDAGAVGTPHMTWCKEFRGPFQPKSREWIQDRRKSGGCLVDKNCHHFDLMNWWLGARPKRVSAFGSNAVNRVIPGPNQAHDHATVSWEYDNGAKGTLHLSLFAHDPPKETLEMGIVGDSGVLQTDLDNLKILHWKKGRDKPRVISVNAKRGIGWGGHLGFAEMHPAFIRAIQKGESPLTSVSNTLDGSLLAIAAEESIRKKQIITIK
;
A
#
# COMPACT_ATOMS: atom_id res chain seq x y z
N MET A 1 27.82 17.16 11.62
CA MET A 1 26.65 16.33 11.34
C MET A 1 26.54 16.20 9.83
N ALA A 2 26.16 15.03 9.31
CA ALA A 2 25.86 14.89 7.89
C ALA A 2 24.72 15.84 7.47
N PRO A 3 24.73 16.37 6.24
CA PRO A 3 23.63 17.22 5.77
C PRO A 3 22.31 16.45 5.80
N LYS A 4 21.22 17.18 6.08
CA LYS A 4 19.88 16.58 6.06
C LYS A 4 19.46 16.27 4.63
N ILE A 5 18.73 15.18 4.46
CA ILE A 5 18.07 14.82 3.19
C ILE A 5 16.97 15.85 2.90
N ARG A 6 17.09 16.56 1.78
CA ARG A 6 16.16 17.61 1.33
C ARG A 6 14.99 16.98 0.58
N MET A 7 13.79 17.08 1.14
CA MET A 7 12.61 16.38 0.64
C MET A 7 11.58 17.32 0.02
N GLY A 8 11.05 16.95 -1.14
CA GLY A 8 9.91 17.60 -1.78
C GLY A 8 8.65 16.73 -1.70
N PHE A 9 7.48 17.35 -1.51
CA PHE A 9 6.19 16.66 -1.37
C PHE A 9 5.27 16.97 -2.55
N ILE A 10 4.91 15.96 -3.34
CA ILE A 10 3.96 16.07 -4.45
C ILE A 10 2.62 15.50 -4.00
N GLY A 11 1.65 16.37 -3.74
CA GLY A 11 0.37 16.04 -3.13
C GLY A 11 0.42 16.04 -1.61
N VAL A 12 -0.39 16.90 -0.98
CA VAL A 12 -0.59 16.96 0.47
C VAL A 12 -2.08 16.80 0.80
N GLY A 13 -2.69 15.78 0.17
CA GLY A 13 -4.00 15.25 0.55
C GLY A 13 -3.95 14.60 1.93
N SER A 14 -4.95 13.79 2.30
CA SER A 14 -4.94 13.10 3.61
C SER A 14 -3.65 12.33 3.84
N MET A 15 -3.27 11.44 2.90
CA MET A 15 -2.06 10.61 3.05
C MET A 15 -0.79 11.45 2.97
N GLY A 16 -0.67 12.33 1.96
CA GLY A 16 0.51 13.17 1.80
C GLY A 16 0.76 14.12 2.98
N PHE A 17 -0.30 14.57 3.62
CA PHE A 17 -0.19 15.35 4.86
C PHE A 17 0.31 14.48 6.03
N SER A 18 -0.22 13.27 6.18
CA SER A 18 0.28 12.34 7.21
C SER A 18 1.75 11.98 7.00
N HIS A 19 2.18 11.77 5.74
CA HIS A 19 3.59 11.56 5.43
C HIS A 19 4.46 12.77 5.80
N LEU A 20 4.01 13.98 5.47
CA LEU A 20 4.75 15.21 5.83
C LEU A 20 4.92 15.33 7.34
N GLN A 21 3.85 15.11 8.12
CA GLN A 21 3.92 15.14 9.58
C GLN A 21 4.91 14.11 10.13
N LEU A 22 4.78 12.84 9.71
CA LEU A 22 5.61 11.77 10.22
C LEU A 22 7.09 11.91 9.80
N PHE A 23 7.39 12.37 8.59
CA PHE A 23 8.76 12.70 8.22
C PHE A 23 9.31 13.85 9.07
N HIS A 24 8.50 14.85 9.37
CA HIS A 24 8.91 15.97 10.21
C HIS A 24 9.16 15.53 11.67
N GLU A 25 8.24 14.76 12.24
CA GLU A 25 8.29 14.33 13.65
C GLU A 25 9.34 13.23 13.88
N ASP A 26 9.33 12.17 13.06
CA ASP A 26 10.16 10.99 13.29
C ASP A 26 11.54 11.07 12.63
N CYS A 27 11.69 11.87 11.56
CA CYS A 27 12.92 11.93 10.77
C CYS A 27 13.57 13.34 10.73
N GLY A 28 13.06 14.32 11.44
CA GLY A 28 13.48 15.73 11.38
C GLY A 28 14.95 16.00 11.73
N LYS A 29 15.65 15.03 12.35
CA LYS A 29 17.10 15.11 12.57
C LYS A 29 17.91 14.74 11.31
N GLN A 30 17.37 13.88 10.43
CA GLN A 30 18.06 13.33 9.24
C GLN A 30 17.51 13.87 7.92
N ALA A 31 16.27 14.36 7.91
CA ALA A 31 15.59 14.87 6.72
C ALA A 31 14.84 16.16 7.02
N GLU A 32 14.62 16.97 5.99
CA GLU A 32 13.84 18.20 6.09
C GLU A 32 12.90 18.36 4.88
N ALA A 33 11.69 18.80 5.14
CA ALA A 33 10.74 19.17 4.10
C ALA A 33 11.06 20.59 3.60
N VAL A 34 11.49 20.71 2.34
CA VAL A 34 11.92 21.99 1.76
C VAL A 34 11.08 22.45 0.58
N ALA A 35 10.22 21.59 0.03
CA ALA A 35 9.38 21.91 -1.12
C ALA A 35 8.04 21.19 -1.08
N VAL A 36 6.99 21.85 -1.58
CA VAL A 36 5.66 21.27 -1.73
C VAL A 36 5.04 21.66 -3.06
N CYS A 37 4.35 20.70 -3.70
CA CYS A 37 3.50 20.94 -4.87
C CYS A 37 2.09 20.41 -4.61
N ALA A 38 1.12 21.30 -4.51
CA ALA A 38 -0.29 21.00 -4.31
C ALA A 38 -1.17 22.10 -4.93
N ARG A 39 -2.47 21.81 -5.10
CA ARG A 39 -3.41 22.71 -5.79
C ARG A 39 -4.42 23.38 -4.86
N ASP A 40 -4.69 22.75 -3.73
CA ASP A 40 -5.70 23.21 -2.76
C ASP A 40 -5.05 24.13 -1.72
N ALA A 41 -5.55 25.37 -1.63
CA ALA A 41 -4.97 26.39 -0.76
C ALA A 41 -5.06 26.01 0.73
N GLY A 42 -6.16 25.37 1.18
CA GLY A 42 -6.31 24.95 2.57
C GLY A 42 -5.33 23.85 2.94
N ARG A 43 -5.10 22.90 2.03
CA ARG A 43 -4.10 21.83 2.23
C ARG A 43 -2.67 22.36 2.22
N ILE A 44 -2.38 23.32 1.35
CA ILE A 44 -1.07 24.00 1.33
C ILE A 44 -0.84 24.70 2.66
N ARG A 45 -1.82 25.47 3.16
CA ARG A 45 -1.70 26.16 4.46
C ARG A 45 -1.39 25.16 5.59
N ARG A 46 -2.17 24.09 5.70
CA ARG A 46 -1.91 23.04 6.70
C ARG A 46 -0.51 22.41 6.57
N ALA A 47 -0.02 22.23 5.35
CA ALA A 47 1.34 21.73 5.15
C ALA A 47 2.42 22.73 5.59
N MET A 48 2.20 24.02 5.33
CA MET A 48 3.08 25.11 5.78
C MET A 48 3.06 25.31 7.30
N ASP A 49 1.96 24.96 7.98
CA ASP A 49 1.91 24.97 9.46
C ASP A 49 2.87 23.93 10.06
N VAL A 50 3.10 22.81 9.38
CA VAL A 50 4.05 21.76 9.80
C VAL A 50 5.49 22.12 9.43
N ALA A 51 5.72 22.63 8.22
CA ALA A 51 7.04 22.98 7.68
C ALA A 51 6.99 24.34 6.98
N PRO A 52 7.11 25.45 7.73
CA PRO A 52 6.83 26.80 7.24
C PRO A 52 7.82 27.32 6.18
N ASN A 53 9.01 26.71 6.12
CA ASN A 53 10.07 27.15 5.20
C ASN A 53 10.04 26.44 3.84
N MET A 54 9.00 25.63 3.54
CA MET A 54 8.88 24.97 2.25
C MET A 54 8.63 25.97 1.11
N THR A 55 9.31 25.77 -0.01
CA THR A 55 9.02 26.47 -1.26
C THR A 55 7.79 25.84 -1.93
N LEU A 56 6.80 26.67 -2.28
CA LEU A 56 5.61 26.23 -3.01
C LEU A 56 5.86 26.22 -4.51
N PHE A 57 5.70 25.06 -5.14
CA PHE A 57 5.75 24.88 -6.58
C PHE A 57 4.34 24.73 -7.17
N LYS A 58 4.09 25.36 -8.32
CA LYS A 58 2.81 25.22 -9.05
C LYS A 58 2.75 23.99 -9.94
N LYS A 59 3.91 23.45 -10.37
CA LYS A 59 4.02 22.29 -11.26
C LYS A 59 4.95 21.27 -10.64
N GLU A 60 4.54 20.00 -10.73
CA GLU A 60 5.29 18.85 -10.21
C GLU A 60 6.68 18.76 -10.88
N LYS A 61 6.78 19.07 -12.18
CA LYS A 61 8.05 19.08 -12.92
C LYS A 61 9.07 20.05 -12.33
N ASP A 62 8.63 21.24 -11.96
CA ASP A 62 9.52 22.29 -11.44
C ASP A 62 10.05 21.90 -10.05
N LEU A 63 9.19 21.27 -9.21
CA LEU A 63 9.62 20.69 -7.93
C LEU A 63 10.65 19.57 -8.14
N ILE A 64 10.39 18.64 -9.05
CA ILE A 64 11.29 17.51 -9.33
C ILE A 64 12.68 17.99 -9.81
N GLN A 65 12.74 19.08 -10.57
CA GLN A 65 13.99 19.65 -11.08
C GLN A 65 14.72 20.54 -10.06
N SER A 66 14.09 20.87 -8.94
CA SER A 66 14.74 21.73 -7.92
C SER A 66 15.80 20.97 -7.13
N ASP A 67 16.53 21.70 -6.29
CA ASP A 67 17.60 21.16 -5.44
C ASP A 67 17.02 20.34 -4.28
N LEU A 68 16.75 19.06 -4.56
CA LEU A 68 16.21 18.04 -3.64
C LEU A 68 17.03 16.75 -3.74
N ASP A 69 17.09 16.00 -2.65
CA ASP A 69 17.61 14.62 -2.63
C ASP A 69 16.52 13.61 -2.88
N ALA A 70 15.31 13.85 -2.34
CA ALA A 70 14.20 12.91 -2.39
C ALA A 70 12.86 13.58 -2.64
N VAL A 71 11.91 12.83 -3.21
CA VAL A 71 10.52 13.24 -3.38
C VAL A 71 9.55 12.23 -2.78
N VAL A 72 8.52 12.74 -2.11
CA VAL A 72 7.36 11.96 -1.65
C VAL A 72 6.23 12.19 -2.65
N ILE A 73 5.75 11.12 -3.30
CA ILE A 73 4.67 11.19 -4.28
C ILE A 73 3.42 10.54 -3.66
N SER A 74 2.44 11.37 -3.31
CA SER A 74 1.14 10.98 -2.73
C SER A 74 -0.02 11.68 -3.42
N SER A 75 0.11 11.80 -4.73
CA SER A 75 -0.88 12.32 -5.68
C SER A 75 -1.85 11.20 -6.11
N PRO A 76 -2.88 11.46 -6.95
CA PRO A 76 -3.78 10.41 -7.44
C PRO A 76 -3.06 9.29 -8.20
N ASN A 77 -3.52 8.04 -8.04
CA ASN A 77 -2.87 6.81 -8.51
C ASN A 77 -2.37 6.87 -9.96
N PHE A 78 -3.17 7.41 -10.89
CA PHE A 78 -2.79 7.52 -12.31
C PHE A 78 -1.59 8.43 -12.58
N THR A 79 -1.16 9.22 -11.61
CA THR A 79 0.01 10.11 -11.72
C THR A 79 1.28 9.49 -11.14
N HIS A 80 1.18 8.36 -10.43
CA HIS A 80 2.29 7.74 -9.71
C HIS A 80 3.46 7.42 -10.65
N VAL A 81 3.22 6.61 -11.66
CA VAL A 81 4.29 6.15 -12.56
C VAL A 81 4.90 7.27 -13.39
N PRO A 82 4.13 8.17 -14.05
CA PRO A 82 4.71 9.32 -14.73
C PRO A 82 5.61 10.18 -13.85
N LEU A 83 5.19 10.49 -12.63
CA LEU A 83 5.96 11.31 -11.70
C LEU A 83 7.19 10.58 -11.17
N ALA A 84 7.06 9.29 -10.82
CA ALA A 84 8.19 8.49 -10.34
C ALA A 84 9.28 8.35 -11.43
N LEU A 85 8.89 8.12 -12.69
CA LEU A 85 9.83 8.06 -13.82
C LEU A 85 10.55 9.42 -14.04
N ALA A 86 9.83 10.53 -13.91
CA ALA A 86 10.43 11.86 -14.01
C ALA A 86 11.43 12.12 -12.87
N ALA A 87 11.09 11.70 -11.64
CA ALA A 87 11.94 11.84 -10.48
C ALA A 87 13.21 10.96 -10.57
N LEU A 88 13.09 9.69 -11.01
CA LEU A 88 14.26 8.84 -11.28
C LEU A 88 15.18 9.47 -12.32
N LYS A 89 14.63 9.98 -13.43
CA LYS A 89 15.40 10.68 -14.47
C LYS A 89 16.13 11.91 -13.93
N ALA A 90 15.55 12.59 -12.94
CA ALA A 90 16.14 13.73 -12.27
C ALA A 90 17.11 13.34 -11.13
N GLY A 91 17.40 12.05 -10.95
CA GLY A 91 18.34 11.56 -9.94
C GLY A 91 17.81 11.65 -8.51
N LYS A 92 16.49 11.65 -8.29
CA LYS A 92 15.88 11.75 -6.96
C LYS A 92 15.59 10.38 -6.36
N HIS A 93 15.81 10.22 -5.04
CA HIS A 93 15.23 9.14 -4.27
C HIS A 93 13.71 9.34 -4.18
N ILE A 94 12.94 8.26 -4.09
CA ILE A 94 11.48 8.33 -4.19
C ILE A 94 10.82 7.51 -3.09
N PHE A 95 9.95 8.16 -2.33
CA PHE A 95 8.90 7.53 -1.57
C PHE A 95 7.59 7.66 -2.38
N LEU A 96 7.11 6.54 -2.93
CA LEU A 96 5.92 6.49 -3.77
C LEU A 96 4.76 5.84 -3.01
N GLU A 97 3.66 6.57 -2.83
CA GLU A 97 2.43 5.97 -2.33
C GLU A 97 1.96 4.80 -3.22
N LYS A 98 1.33 3.84 -2.56
CA LYS A 98 0.70 2.71 -3.26
C LYS A 98 -0.55 3.19 -4.04
N PRO A 99 -0.99 2.49 -5.09
CA PRO A 99 -0.36 1.32 -5.71
C PRO A 99 0.87 1.71 -6.54
N VAL A 100 1.67 0.72 -6.92
CA VAL A 100 2.84 0.93 -7.83
C VAL A 100 2.42 1.63 -9.13
N GLY A 101 1.28 1.23 -9.70
CA GLY A 101 0.65 1.78 -10.89
C GLY A 101 -0.75 1.19 -11.06
N ILE A 102 -1.50 1.68 -12.04
CA ILE A 102 -2.88 1.24 -12.28
C ILE A 102 -3.02 0.32 -13.52
N THR A 103 -1.94 0.07 -14.22
CA THR A 103 -1.88 -0.88 -15.34
C THR A 103 -0.62 -1.76 -15.26
N PRO A 104 -0.66 -3.00 -15.80
CA PRO A 104 0.53 -3.86 -15.80
C PRO A 104 1.71 -3.26 -16.58
N VAL A 105 1.42 -2.49 -17.64
CA VAL A 105 2.44 -1.82 -18.46
C VAL A 105 3.18 -0.76 -17.64
N GLU A 106 2.45 0.08 -16.92
CA GLU A 106 3.02 1.09 -16.02
C GLU A 106 3.86 0.46 -14.92
N CYS A 107 3.34 -0.54 -14.24
CA CYS A 107 4.04 -1.25 -13.16
C CYS A 107 5.39 -1.82 -13.64
N ARG A 108 5.40 -2.51 -14.79
CA ARG A 108 6.63 -3.06 -15.37
C ARG A 108 7.58 -1.98 -15.89
N LYS A 109 7.05 -0.86 -16.42
CA LYS A 109 7.88 0.27 -16.83
C LYS A 109 8.61 0.87 -15.63
N LEU A 110 7.93 1.02 -14.50
CA LEU A 110 8.55 1.53 -13.28
C LEU A 110 9.57 0.54 -12.71
N LEU A 111 9.28 -0.77 -12.72
CA LEU A 111 10.24 -1.80 -12.31
C LEU A 111 11.54 -1.68 -13.11
N ARG A 112 11.46 -1.73 -14.45
CA ARG A 112 12.65 -1.61 -15.31
C ARG A 112 13.43 -0.32 -15.10
N ALA A 113 12.75 0.78 -14.80
CA ALA A 113 13.40 2.06 -14.50
C ALA A 113 14.11 2.04 -13.14
N SER A 114 13.49 1.43 -12.12
CA SER A 114 14.09 1.31 -10.80
C SER A 114 15.32 0.39 -10.78
N GLU A 115 15.30 -0.70 -11.57
CA GLU A 115 16.43 -1.62 -11.71
C GLU A 115 17.67 -1.00 -12.40
N ARG A 116 17.47 0.06 -13.18
CA ARG A 116 18.53 0.80 -13.88
C ARG A 116 19.01 2.03 -13.12
N SER A 117 18.49 2.26 -11.94
CA SER A 117 18.76 3.45 -11.14
C SER A 117 19.48 3.06 -9.84
N ASP A 118 20.42 3.86 -9.43
CA ASP A 118 21.06 3.80 -8.11
C ASP A 118 20.23 4.53 -7.03
N ARG A 119 19.09 5.13 -7.42
CA ARG A 119 18.22 5.83 -6.48
C ARG A 119 17.29 4.87 -5.77
N ILE A 120 17.11 5.11 -4.48
CA ILE A 120 16.13 4.37 -3.69
C ILE A 120 14.72 4.71 -4.16
N LEU A 121 13.94 3.70 -4.52
CA LEU A 121 12.51 3.81 -4.77
C LEU A 121 11.77 2.85 -3.84
N MET A 122 11.07 3.41 -2.87
CA MET A 122 10.27 2.70 -1.86
C MET A 122 8.78 2.92 -2.10
N ILE A 123 8.02 1.84 -2.09
CA ILE A 123 6.56 1.88 -2.23
C ILE A 123 5.92 1.95 -0.84
N GLY A 124 4.88 2.78 -0.69
CA GLY A 124 4.15 3.01 0.55
C GLY A 124 3.25 1.84 0.98
N HIS A 125 3.80 0.61 1.00
CA HIS A 125 3.15 -0.56 1.58
C HIS A 125 3.49 -0.68 3.06
N GLU A 126 2.92 0.20 3.87
CA GLU A 126 3.24 0.39 5.30
C GLU A 126 3.05 -0.89 6.14
N LEU A 127 2.11 -1.76 5.75
CA LEU A 127 1.80 -2.95 6.53
C LEU A 127 2.98 -3.91 6.69
N ARG A 128 3.90 -3.97 5.72
CA ARG A 128 5.12 -4.79 5.86
C ARG A 128 6.09 -4.27 6.94
N TYR A 129 6.02 -2.98 7.26
CA TYR A 129 6.82 -2.35 8.32
C TYR A 129 6.21 -2.47 9.70
N SER A 130 4.93 -2.87 9.79
CA SER A 130 4.26 -3.08 11.06
C SER A 130 4.88 -4.23 11.85
N PRO A 131 5.26 -4.01 13.12
CA PRO A 131 5.72 -5.10 13.99
C PRO A 131 4.71 -6.25 14.09
N TYR A 132 3.41 -5.95 13.96
CA TYR A 132 2.35 -6.94 13.99
C TYR A 132 2.42 -7.89 12.78
N PHE A 133 2.42 -7.35 11.57
CA PHE A 133 2.46 -8.16 10.35
C PHE A 133 3.84 -8.80 10.10
N ALA A 134 4.92 -8.15 10.55
CA ALA A 134 6.26 -8.73 10.55
C ALA A 134 6.35 -9.94 11.51
N LYS A 135 5.70 -9.86 12.69
CA LYS A 135 5.61 -11.01 13.60
C LYS A 135 4.84 -12.17 12.98
N PHE A 136 3.74 -11.86 12.26
CA PHE A 136 2.98 -12.89 11.53
C PHE A 136 3.88 -13.60 10.50
N LYS A 137 4.62 -12.84 9.68
CA LYS A 137 5.62 -13.38 8.72
C LYS A 137 6.66 -14.25 9.42
N THR A 138 7.24 -13.78 10.53
CA THR A 138 8.22 -14.55 11.31
C THR A 138 7.66 -15.91 11.76
N LEU A 139 6.40 -15.97 12.15
CA LEU A 139 5.75 -17.22 12.56
C LEU A 139 5.56 -18.17 11.36
N VAL A 140 5.17 -17.64 10.21
CA VAL A 140 5.05 -18.43 8.97
C VAL A 140 6.40 -19.00 8.57
N ASP A 141 7.46 -18.17 8.56
CA ASP A 141 8.82 -18.58 8.21
C ASP A 141 9.41 -19.60 9.19
N ALA A 142 9.00 -19.54 10.45
CA ALA A 142 9.37 -20.53 11.47
C ALA A 142 8.56 -21.83 11.37
N GLY A 143 7.73 -22.02 10.34
CA GLY A 143 6.96 -23.23 10.12
C GLY A 143 5.75 -23.40 11.07
N ALA A 144 5.23 -22.31 11.64
CA ALA A 144 4.12 -22.39 12.59
C ALA A 144 2.87 -23.08 12.04
N VAL A 145 2.64 -23.02 10.73
CA VAL A 145 1.52 -23.67 10.05
C VAL A 145 1.93 -24.91 9.24
N GLY A 146 3.23 -25.27 9.23
CA GLY A 146 3.77 -26.25 8.29
C GLY A 146 3.85 -25.65 6.88
N THR A 147 3.51 -26.47 5.85
CA THR A 147 3.40 -25.97 4.46
C THR A 147 2.12 -25.17 4.29
N PRO A 148 2.19 -23.86 3.94
CA PRO A 148 1.00 -23.05 3.69
C PRO A 148 0.26 -23.52 2.42
N HIS A 149 -1.06 -23.72 2.52
CA HIS A 149 -1.91 -24.14 1.40
C HIS A 149 -2.98 -23.11 1.05
N MET A 150 -3.44 -22.32 2.02
CA MET A 150 -4.47 -21.32 1.79
C MET A 150 -4.15 -20.00 2.56
N THR A 151 -4.58 -18.90 1.99
CA THR A 151 -4.61 -17.60 2.67
C THR A 151 -5.93 -16.89 2.39
N TRP A 152 -6.39 -16.09 3.34
CA TRP A 152 -7.63 -15.32 3.17
C TRP A 152 -7.51 -13.90 3.71
N CYS A 153 -8.35 -13.03 3.17
CA CYS A 153 -8.60 -11.69 3.68
C CYS A 153 -10.09 -11.38 3.59
N LYS A 154 -10.67 -10.90 4.67
CA LYS A 154 -12.02 -10.33 4.72
C LYS A 154 -11.89 -8.89 5.16
N GLU A 155 -12.27 -7.94 4.31
CA GLU A 155 -12.30 -6.51 4.62
C GLU A 155 -13.71 -5.97 4.37
N PHE A 156 -14.46 -5.73 5.43
CA PHE A 156 -15.78 -5.12 5.39
C PHE A 156 -15.73 -3.78 6.10
N ARG A 157 -16.01 -2.71 5.36
CA ARG A 157 -15.85 -1.34 5.81
C ARG A 157 -16.84 -0.38 5.14
N GLY A 158 -16.88 0.84 5.63
CA GLY A 158 -17.60 1.93 5.00
C GLY A 158 -17.03 2.37 3.65
N PRO A 159 -17.72 3.25 2.93
CA PRO A 159 -17.33 3.70 1.59
C PRO A 159 -16.02 4.47 1.59
N PHE A 160 -15.46 4.62 0.39
CA PHE A 160 -14.33 5.52 0.19
C PHE A 160 -14.69 6.94 0.64
N GLN A 161 -13.77 7.56 1.36
CA GLN A 161 -13.91 8.97 1.69
C GLN A 161 -13.82 9.82 0.41
N PRO A 162 -14.64 10.88 0.30
CA PRO A 162 -14.63 11.77 -0.84
C PRO A 162 -13.22 12.30 -1.14
N LYS A 163 -12.82 12.24 -2.39
CA LYS A 163 -11.55 12.78 -2.89
C LYS A 163 -11.81 13.91 -3.88
N SER A 164 -10.86 14.82 -4.00
CA SER A 164 -10.96 15.92 -4.95
C SER A 164 -11.30 15.40 -6.36
N ARG A 165 -12.39 15.90 -6.96
CA ARG A 165 -12.89 15.50 -8.29
C ARG A 165 -13.22 14.01 -8.40
N GLU A 166 -13.56 13.35 -7.30
CA GLU A 166 -13.98 11.94 -7.20
C GLU A 166 -13.07 10.95 -7.95
N TRP A 167 -11.76 11.26 -8.04
CA TRP A 167 -10.82 10.46 -8.82
C TRP A 167 -10.72 9.01 -8.34
N ILE A 168 -10.95 8.78 -7.04
CA ILE A 168 -10.90 7.44 -6.45
C ILE A 168 -12.04 6.55 -6.94
N GLN A 169 -13.19 7.15 -7.26
CA GLN A 169 -14.36 6.45 -7.77
C GLN A 169 -14.26 6.16 -9.29
N ASP A 170 -13.39 6.89 -10.02
CA ASP A 170 -13.14 6.62 -11.43
C ASP A 170 -12.03 5.59 -11.60
N ARG A 171 -12.40 4.35 -11.98
CA ARG A 171 -11.41 3.26 -12.14
C ARG A 171 -10.32 3.55 -13.18
N ARG A 172 -10.54 4.48 -14.12
CA ARG A 172 -9.51 4.93 -15.07
C ARG A 172 -8.41 5.72 -14.39
N LYS A 173 -8.67 6.25 -13.20
CA LYS A 173 -7.75 7.06 -12.41
C LYS A 173 -7.26 6.32 -11.17
N SER A 174 -8.12 5.54 -10.54
CA SER A 174 -7.77 4.78 -9.34
C SER A 174 -7.20 3.38 -9.64
N GLY A 175 -7.55 2.80 -10.78
CA GLY A 175 -7.32 1.40 -11.12
C GLY A 175 -8.47 0.48 -10.68
N GLY A 176 -9.42 0.98 -9.90
CA GLY A 176 -10.52 0.24 -9.28
C GLY A 176 -10.34 0.06 -7.78
N CYS A 177 -11.36 -0.47 -7.11
CA CYS A 177 -11.36 -0.60 -5.65
C CYS A 177 -10.28 -1.58 -5.15
N LEU A 178 -10.07 -2.70 -5.85
CA LEU A 178 -9.07 -3.69 -5.46
C LEU A 178 -7.65 -3.14 -5.62
N VAL A 179 -7.40 -2.33 -6.66
CA VAL A 179 -6.09 -1.69 -6.90
C VAL A 179 -5.82 -0.60 -5.86
N ASP A 180 -6.79 0.28 -5.63
CA ASP A 180 -6.59 1.37 -4.66
C ASP A 180 -6.54 0.87 -3.22
N LYS A 181 -7.40 -0.08 -2.86
CA LYS A 181 -7.59 -0.51 -1.47
C LYS A 181 -6.84 -1.80 -1.14
N ASN A 182 -7.06 -2.86 -1.90
CA ASN A 182 -6.61 -4.18 -1.51
C ASN A 182 -5.20 -4.54 -1.98
N CYS A 183 -4.51 -3.66 -2.73
CA CYS A 183 -3.09 -3.89 -3.06
C CYS A 183 -2.23 -4.16 -1.82
N HIS A 184 -2.53 -3.54 -0.67
CA HIS A 184 -1.89 -3.83 0.62
C HIS A 184 -2.08 -5.29 1.06
N HIS A 185 -3.32 -5.79 0.98
CA HIS A 185 -3.67 -7.13 1.47
C HIS A 185 -3.13 -8.21 0.54
N PHE A 186 -3.22 -8.01 -0.77
CA PHE A 186 -2.58 -8.88 -1.76
C PHE A 186 -1.07 -8.93 -1.56
N ASP A 187 -0.45 -7.77 -1.34
CA ASP A 187 0.98 -7.68 -1.07
C ASP A 187 1.39 -8.42 0.21
N LEU A 188 0.64 -8.26 1.32
CA LEU A 188 0.89 -8.98 2.57
C LEU A 188 0.78 -10.50 2.39
N MET A 189 -0.30 -10.97 1.75
CA MET A 189 -0.51 -12.39 1.55
C MET A 189 0.58 -13.02 0.68
N ASN A 190 1.00 -12.33 -0.40
CA ASN A 190 2.12 -12.78 -1.23
C ASN A 190 3.42 -12.84 -0.41
N TRP A 191 3.68 -11.80 0.39
CA TRP A 191 4.87 -11.74 1.24
C TRP A 191 4.88 -12.84 2.30
N TRP A 192 3.75 -13.10 2.97
CA TRP A 192 3.66 -14.13 3.98
C TRP A 192 3.89 -15.53 3.41
N LEU A 193 3.30 -15.82 2.24
CA LEU A 193 3.48 -17.12 1.58
C LEU A 193 4.85 -17.28 0.91
N GLY A 194 5.51 -16.17 0.57
CA GLY A 194 6.72 -16.19 -0.26
C GLY A 194 6.48 -16.78 -1.65
N ALA A 195 5.25 -16.60 -2.20
CA ALA A 195 4.80 -17.20 -3.45
C ALA A 195 4.22 -16.14 -4.39
N ARG A 196 4.29 -16.41 -5.70
CA ARG A 196 3.81 -15.49 -6.75
C ARG A 196 2.42 -15.90 -7.23
N PRO A 197 1.46 -14.94 -7.34
CA PRO A 197 0.15 -15.23 -7.88
C PRO A 197 0.25 -15.56 -9.38
N LYS A 198 -0.46 -16.61 -9.81
CA LYS A 198 -0.39 -17.16 -11.18
C LYS A 198 -1.63 -16.85 -12.01
N ARG A 199 -2.82 -17.05 -11.43
CA ARG A 199 -4.10 -16.78 -12.08
C ARG A 199 -5.16 -16.38 -11.06
N VAL A 200 -6.12 -15.57 -11.47
CA VAL A 200 -7.16 -15.01 -10.61
C VAL A 200 -8.52 -15.04 -11.28
N SER A 201 -9.55 -15.32 -10.49
CA SER A 201 -10.97 -15.17 -10.83
C SER A 201 -11.61 -14.22 -9.81
N ALA A 202 -12.42 -13.28 -10.27
CA ALA A 202 -13.08 -12.33 -9.40
C ALA A 202 -14.48 -11.96 -9.87
N PHE A 203 -15.37 -11.72 -8.90
CA PHE A 203 -16.72 -11.20 -9.07
C PHE A 203 -16.83 -9.90 -8.27
N GLY A 204 -17.46 -8.89 -8.85
CA GLY A 204 -17.67 -7.61 -8.19
C GLY A 204 -18.65 -6.74 -8.96
N SER A 205 -19.27 -5.81 -8.27
CA SER A 205 -20.21 -4.85 -8.88
C SER A 205 -20.40 -3.61 -7.99
N ASN A 206 -21.34 -2.77 -8.36
CA ASN A 206 -21.82 -1.64 -7.56
C ASN A 206 -23.23 -1.93 -7.07
N ALA A 207 -23.36 -2.17 -5.78
CA ALA A 207 -24.66 -2.42 -5.14
C ALA A 207 -25.23 -1.14 -4.51
N VAL A 208 -24.40 -0.37 -3.80
CA VAL A 208 -24.83 0.74 -2.93
C VAL A 208 -24.20 2.07 -3.35
N ASN A 209 -22.90 2.13 -3.52
CA ASN A 209 -22.16 3.37 -3.74
C ASN A 209 -22.10 3.72 -5.23
N ARG A 210 -23.02 4.59 -5.70
CA ARG A 210 -23.06 5.05 -7.09
C ARG A 210 -22.76 6.55 -7.16
N VAL A 211 -21.50 6.90 -7.26
CA VAL A 211 -21.01 8.30 -7.27
C VAL A 211 -20.80 8.82 -8.69
N ILE A 212 -20.29 7.97 -9.58
CA ILE A 212 -20.03 8.32 -10.97
C ILE A 212 -20.96 7.50 -11.88
N PRO A 213 -21.69 8.12 -12.82
CA PRO A 213 -22.52 7.36 -13.74
C PRO A 213 -21.69 6.57 -14.75
N GLY A 214 -22.21 5.39 -15.14
CA GLY A 214 -21.68 4.57 -16.22
C GLY A 214 -20.59 3.56 -15.82
N PRO A 215 -19.93 2.93 -16.80
CA PRO A 215 -19.12 1.73 -16.62
C PRO A 215 -17.74 1.98 -15.97
N ASN A 216 -17.39 3.23 -15.74
CA ASN A 216 -16.09 3.59 -15.14
C ASN A 216 -16.13 3.76 -13.61
N GLN A 217 -17.29 3.61 -13.00
CA GLN A 217 -17.42 3.58 -11.55
C GLN A 217 -16.59 2.43 -10.97
N ALA A 218 -15.78 2.70 -9.94
CA ALA A 218 -15.11 1.66 -9.18
C ALA A 218 -16.15 0.79 -8.44
N HIS A 219 -15.93 -0.50 -8.37
CA HIS A 219 -16.81 -1.43 -7.65
C HIS A 219 -16.85 -1.09 -6.16
N ASP A 220 -17.94 -1.44 -5.48
CA ASP A 220 -18.07 -1.26 -4.03
C ASP A 220 -18.04 -2.58 -3.23
N HIS A 221 -18.01 -3.71 -3.93
CA HIS A 221 -17.75 -5.02 -3.33
C HIS A 221 -17.12 -5.97 -4.35
N ALA A 222 -16.37 -6.92 -3.83
CA ALA A 222 -15.76 -7.95 -4.65
C ALA A 222 -15.48 -9.24 -3.84
N THR A 223 -15.54 -10.38 -4.55
CA THR A 223 -15.04 -11.68 -4.11
C THR A 223 -13.98 -12.11 -5.10
N VAL A 224 -12.77 -12.40 -4.61
CA VAL A 224 -11.59 -12.73 -5.40
C VAL A 224 -11.03 -14.07 -4.96
N SER A 225 -10.66 -14.94 -5.91
CA SER A 225 -9.92 -16.18 -5.66
C SER A 225 -8.77 -16.31 -6.64
N TRP A 226 -7.61 -16.74 -6.16
CA TRP A 226 -6.42 -16.89 -7.01
C TRP A 226 -5.58 -18.10 -6.62
N GLU A 227 -4.71 -18.50 -7.53
CA GLU A 227 -3.71 -19.53 -7.32
C GLU A 227 -2.32 -18.95 -7.33
N TYR A 228 -1.46 -19.51 -6.49
CA TYR A 228 -0.03 -19.25 -6.47
C TYR A 228 0.76 -20.28 -7.29
N ASP A 229 1.98 -19.95 -7.64
CA ASP A 229 2.92 -20.82 -8.38
C ASP A 229 3.32 -22.08 -7.60
N ASN A 230 3.32 -22.01 -6.27
CA ASN A 230 3.56 -23.14 -5.37
C ASN A 230 2.31 -24.03 -5.12
N GLY A 231 1.19 -23.72 -5.79
CA GLY A 231 -0.06 -24.47 -5.65
C GLY A 231 -0.99 -24.00 -4.53
N ALA A 232 -0.57 -23.10 -3.66
CA ALA A 232 -1.44 -22.50 -2.64
C ALA A 232 -2.59 -21.68 -3.28
N LYS A 233 -3.64 -21.44 -2.52
CA LYS A 233 -4.82 -20.66 -2.93
C LYS A 233 -5.00 -19.45 -2.04
N GLY A 234 -5.49 -18.35 -2.62
CA GLY A 234 -5.88 -17.16 -1.87
C GLY A 234 -7.33 -16.76 -2.13
N THR A 235 -7.95 -16.15 -1.14
CA THR A 235 -9.28 -15.55 -1.25
C THR A 235 -9.32 -14.18 -0.60
N LEU A 236 -10.12 -13.27 -1.19
CA LEU A 236 -10.37 -11.96 -0.62
C LEU A 236 -11.82 -11.58 -0.80
N HIS A 237 -12.44 -11.07 0.26
CA HIS A 237 -13.79 -10.51 0.25
C HIS A 237 -13.73 -9.05 0.68
N LEU A 238 -14.23 -8.16 -0.17
CA LEU A 238 -14.32 -6.72 0.06
C LEU A 238 -15.78 -6.27 0.09
N SER A 239 -16.15 -5.46 1.08
CA SER A 239 -17.34 -4.61 1.07
C SER A 239 -16.98 -3.19 1.47
N LEU A 240 -17.46 -2.19 0.70
CA LEU A 240 -17.28 -0.76 0.96
C LEU A 240 -18.61 -0.08 1.38
N PHE A 241 -19.54 -0.85 1.91
CA PHE A 241 -20.85 -0.34 2.38
C PHE A 241 -21.31 -1.00 3.69
N ALA A 242 -20.40 -1.60 4.44
CA ALA A 242 -20.69 -2.15 5.76
C ALA A 242 -20.71 -1.00 6.78
N HIS A 243 -21.85 -0.34 6.92
CA HIS A 243 -22.02 0.82 7.80
C HIS A 243 -22.47 0.45 9.21
N ASP A 244 -23.25 -0.63 9.33
CA ASP A 244 -23.77 -1.11 10.60
C ASP A 244 -23.56 -2.63 10.75
N PRO A 245 -22.95 -3.04 11.81
CA PRO A 245 -22.36 -2.24 12.88
C PRO A 245 -21.19 -1.40 12.36
N PRO A 246 -20.93 -0.22 12.93
CA PRO A 246 -20.02 0.80 12.37
C PRO A 246 -18.55 0.42 12.36
N LYS A 247 -18.21 -0.79 12.77
CA LYS A 247 -16.83 -1.22 12.92
C LYS A 247 -16.32 -1.87 11.65
N GLU A 248 -15.24 -1.31 11.09
CA GLU A 248 -14.48 -1.97 10.05
C GLU A 248 -13.97 -3.31 10.55
N THR A 249 -14.18 -4.38 9.78
CA THR A 249 -13.62 -5.68 10.09
C THR A 249 -12.56 -6.04 9.06
N LEU A 250 -11.33 -6.19 9.52
CA LEU A 250 -10.24 -6.76 8.74
C LEU A 250 -9.77 -8.04 9.43
N GLU A 251 -9.94 -9.16 8.75
CA GLU A 251 -9.49 -10.45 9.18
C GLU A 251 -8.66 -11.11 8.09
N MET A 252 -7.51 -11.62 8.45
CA MET A 252 -6.60 -12.28 7.52
C MET A 252 -6.01 -13.53 8.17
N GLY A 253 -5.58 -14.49 7.36
CA GLY A 253 -4.90 -15.66 7.90
C GLY A 253 -4.30 -16.58 6.86
N ILE A 254 -3.66 -17.63 7.38
CA ILE A 254 -3.02 -18.69 6.61
C ILE A 254 -3.39 -20.05 7.20
N VAL A 255 -3.76 -20.97 6.34
CA VAL A 255 -3.95 -22.39 6.67
C VAL A 255 -2.82 -23.20 6.04
N GLY A 256 -2.16 -24.00 6.83
CA GLY A 256 -1.21 -25.01 6.39
C GLY A 256 -1.58 -26.42 6.88
N ASP A 257 -0.73 -27.38 6.57
CA ASP A 257 -0.95 -28.80 6.94
C ASP A 257 -0.82 -29.09 8.45
N SER A 258 -0.20 -28.20 9.20
CA SER A 258 0.10 -28.36 10.63
C SER A 258 -0.59 -27.34 11.53
N GLY A 259 -1.26 -26.34 10.97
CA GLY A 259 -1.94 -25.32 11.75
C GLY A 259 -2.53 -24.17 10.95
N VAL A 260 -3.07 -23.20 11.71
CA VAL A 260 -3.65 -21.96 11.19
C VAL A 260 -3.10 -20.76 11.97
N LEU A 261 -2.73 -19.72 11.26
CA LEU A 261 -2.49 -18.39 11.85
C LEU A 261 -3.61 -17.45 11.40
N GLN A 262 -4.19 -16.74 12.36
CA GLN A 262 -5.29 -15.79 12.14
C GLN A 262 -4.99 -14.48 12.86
N THR A 263 -5.31 -13.36 12.22
CA THR A 263 -5.20 -12.03 12.80
C THR A 263 -6.36 -11.73 13.75
N ASP A 264 -6.05 -11.12 14.89
CA ASP A 264 -6.98 -10.41 15.78
C ASP A 264 -6.45 -8.97 15.90
N LEU A 265 -6.80 -8.13 14.94
CA LEU A 265 -6.28 -6.77 14.83
C LEU A 265 -6.84 -5.83 15.91
N ASP A 266 -8.03 -6.10 16.41
CA ASP A 266 -8.63 -5.30 17.48
C ASP A 266 -7.81 -5.34 18.76
N ASN A 267 -7.31 -6.52 19.10
CA ASN A 267 -6.54 -6.79 20.30
C ASN A 267 -5.02 -6.85 20.05
N LEU A 268 -4.56 -6.64 18.80
CA LEU A 268 -3.17 -6.81 18.38
C LEU A 268 -2.62 -8.19 18.76
N LYS A 269 -3.42 -9.24 18.55
CA LYS A 269 -3.08 -10.62 18.82
C LYS A 269 -3.04 -11.44 17.54
N ILE A 270 -2.20 -12.47 17.53
CA ILE A 270 -2.18 -13.50 16.50
C ILE A 270 -2.66 -14.79 17.16
N LEU A 271 -3.69 -15.41 16.58
CA LEU A 271 -4.21 -16.69 17.01
C LEU A 271 -3.51 -17.80 16.24
N HIS A 272 -2.84 -18.69 16.96
CA HIS A 272 -2.17 -19.85 16.35
C HIS A 272 -2.87 -21.13 16.77
N TRP A 273 -3.65 -21.68 15.85
CA TRP A 273 -4.29 -22.98 15.97
C TRP A 273 -3.33 -24.06 15.48
N LYS A 274 -2.93 -24.96 16.37
CA LYS A 274 -2.02 -26.05 16.06
C LYS A 274 -2.78 -27.35 15.99
N LYS A 275 -2.45 -28.21 15.02
CA LYS A 275 -3.02 -29.55 14.89
C LYS A 275 -2.98 -30.31 16.23
N GLY A 276 -4.11 -30.92 16.60
CA GLY A 276 -4.26 -31.65 17.87
C GLY A 276 -4.44 -30.81 19.13
N ARG A 277 -4.77 -29.52 18.99
CA ARG A 277 -5.11 -28.62 20.12
C ARG A 277 -6.49 -28.00 19.96
N ASP A 278 -7.29 -28.01 21.02
CA ASP A 278 -8.67 -27.50 21.03
C ASP A 278 -8.75 -25.97 21.16
N LYS A 279 -7.65 -25.31 21.59
CA LYS A 279 -7.58 -23.87 21.80
C LYS A 279 -6.35 -23.29 21.11
N PRO A 280 -6.46 -22.06 20.54
CA PRO A 280 -5.32 -21.41 19.94
C PRO A 280 -4.32 -20.95 21.00
N ARG A 281 -3.06 -20.97 20.66
CA ARG A 281 -2.07 -20.16 21.36
C ARG A 281 -2.29 -18.69 20.94
N VAL A 282 -2.50 -17.82 21.91
CA VAL A 282 -2.64 -16.37 21.71
C VAL A 282 -1.27 -15.71 21.82
N ILE A 283 -0.87 -14.98 20.81
CA ILE A 283 0.41 -14.27 20.74
C ILE A 283 0.11 -12.78 20.69
N SER A 284 0.39 -12.06 21.78
CA SER A 284 0.26 -10.60 21.83
C SER A 284 1.43 -9.95 21.12
N VAL A 285 1.17 -8.89 20.35
CA VAL A 285 2.20 -8.14 19.66
C VAL A 285 2.14 -6.67 20.10
N ASN A 286 3.26 -6.17 20.58
CA ASN A 286 3.39 -4.75 20.89
C ASN A 286 3.61 -3.97 19.60
N ALA A 287 2.56 -3.40 19.04
CA ALA A 287 2.60 -2.55 17.87
C ALA A 287 1.88 -1.23 18.17
N LYS A 288 2.50 -0.11 17.79
CA LYS A 288 1.86 1.20 17.91
C LYS A 288 0.89 1.38 16.75
N ARG A 289 -0.33 1.83 17.03
CA ARG A 289 -1.23 2.34 15.99
C ARG A 289 -0.69 3.70 15.54
N GLY A 290 -0.60 3.90 14.23
CA GLY A 290 -0.11 5.17 13.66
C GLY A 290 -1.00 6.36 14.02
N ILE A 291 -0.42 7.54 13.97
CA ILE A 291 -1.14 8.82 14.04
C ILE A 291 -1.85 9.02 12.69
N GLY A 292 -3.09 9.50 12.72
CA GLY A 292 -3.85 9.80 11.52
C GLY A 292 -4.88 8.72 11.17
N TRP A 293 -5.25 8.63 9.91
CA TRP A 293 -6.34 7.81 9.38
C TRP A 293 -6.38 6.38 9.90
N GLY A 294 -7.33 6.11 10.82
CA GLY A 294 -7.74 4.76 11.20
C GLY A 294 -6.70 3.91 11.92
N GLY A 295 -5.60 4.49 12.41
CA GLY A 295 -4.60 3.73 13.16
C GLY A 295 -3.85 2.73 12.29
N HIS A 296 -3.46 3.12 11.08
CA HIS A 296 -2.63 2.30 10.21
C HIS A 296 -1.37 1.81 10.93
N LEU A 297 -1.18 0.49 10.93
CA LEU A 297 -0.01 -0.13 11.52
C LEU A 297 1.17 -0.03 10.54
N GLY A 298 2.34 0.40 11.02
CA GLY A 298 3.58 0.43 10.24
C GLY A 298 4.00 1.80 9.70
N PHE A 299 3.18 2.84 9.85
CA PHE A 299 3.56 4.19 9.43
C PHE A 299 4.77 4.73 10.18
N ALA A 300 4.82 4.57 11.49
CA ALA A 300 5.93 5.05 12.31
C ALA A 300 7.27 4.38 11.94
N GLU A 301 7.24 3.14 11.49
CA GLU A 301 8.42 2.37 11.13
C GLU A 301 8.87 2.62 9.67
N MET A 302 7.92 2.93 8.78
CA MET A 302 8.15 3.04 7.35
C MET A 302 9.00 4.27 6.98
N HIS A 303 8.73 5.43 7.56
CA HIS A 303 9.43 6.68 7.22
C HIS A 303 10.92 6.63 7.64
N PRO A 304 11.27 6.25 8.89
CA PRO A 304 12.67 6.02 9.23
C PRO A 304 13.36 4.95 8.37
N ALA A 305 12.62 3.93 7.91
CA ALA A 305 13.18 2.91 7.02
C ALA A 305 13.57 3.49 5.65
N PHE A 306 12.79 4.41 5.09
CA PHE A 306 13.15 5.11 3.85
C PHE A 306 14.42 5.93 4.02
N ILE A 307 14.54 6.69 5.09
CA ILE A 307 15.73 7.49 5.37
C ILE A 307 16.96 6.58 5.54
N ARG A 308 16.84 5.49 6.28
CA ARG A 308 17.94 4.50 6.42
C ARG A 308 18.35 3.88 5.09
N ALA A 309 17.38 3.55 4.24
CA ALA A 309 17.66 2.99 2.91
C ALA A 309 18.49 3.96 2.06
N ILE A 310 18.17 5.27 2.08
CA ILE A 310 18.96 6.30 1.39
C ILE A 310 20.37 6.39 1.97
N GLN A 311 20.50 6.49 3.30
CA GLN A 311 21.78 6.67 3.98
C GLN A 311 22.74 5.49 3.79
N LYS A 312 22.19 4.28 3.69
CA LYS A 312 22.98 3.05 3.54
C LYS A 312 23.13 2.58 2.09
N GLY A 313 22.35 3.11 1.16
CA GLY A 313 22.28 2.61 -0.22
C GLY A 313 21.65 1.21 -0.31
N GLU A 314 20.83 0.80 0.67
CA GLU A 314 20.21 -0.52 0.75
C GLU A 314 18.81 -0.54 0.13
N SER A 315 18.48 -1.61 -0.61
CA SER A 315 17.12 -1.79 -1.16
C SER A 315 16.08 -1.87 -0.03
N PRO A 316 14.98 -1.08 -0.10
CA PRO A 316 13.95 -1.12 0.93
C PRO A 316 13.13 -2.42 0.87
N LEU A 317 12.56 -2.82 2.01
CA LEU A 317 11.67 -3.99 2.12
C LEU A 317 10.51 -3.94 1.10
N THR A 318 10.02 -2.73 0.80
CA THR A 318 8.97 -2.49 -0.18
C THR A 318 9.51 -1.82 -1.44
N SER A 319 10.60 -2.34 -2.02
CA SER A 319 11.04 -1.96 -3.35
C SER A 319 9.96 -2.30 -4.39
N VAL A 320 10.05 -1.74 -5.61
CA VAL A 320 9.13 -2.08 -6.70
C VAL A 320 9.14 -3.58 -6.97
N SER A 321 10.32 -4.21 -7.05
CA SER A 321 10.45 -5.65 -7.31
C SER A 321 9.77 -6.50 -6.24
N ASN A 322 9.86 -6.10 -4.98
CA ASN A 322 9.29 -6.86 -3.85
C ASN A 322 7.77 -6.74 -3.73
N THR A 323 7.16 -5.69 -4.32
CA THR A 323 5.72 -5.37 -4.14
C THR A 323 4.91 -5.45 -5.44
N LEU A 324 5.58 -5.66 -6.55
CA LEU A 324 4.98 -5.68 -7.89
C LEU A 324 3.83 -6.69 -8.00
N ASP A 325 4.05 -7.90 -7.51
CA ASP A 325 3.10 -9.02 -7.63
C ASP A 325 1.77 -8.74 -6.92
N GLY A 326 1.77 -7.98 -5.82
CA GLY A 326 0.55 -7.51 -5.15
C GLY A 326 -0.27 -6.54 -6.02
N SER A 327 0.42 -5.59 -6.67
CA SER A 327 -0.22 -4.66 -7.60
C SER A 327 -0.72 -5.37 -8.88
N LEU A 328 0.04 -6.30 -9.44
CA LEU A 328 -0.36 -7.08 -10.62
C LEU A 328 -1.58 -7.97 -10.33
N LEU A 329 -1.63 -8.61 -9.15
CA LEU A 329 -2.79 -9.40 -8.73
C LEU A 329 -4.04 -8.53 -8.59
N ALA A 330 -3.94 -7.36 -7.97
CA ALA A 330 -5.05 -6.43 -7.84
C ALA A 330 -5.59 -5.97 -9.21
N ILE A 331 -4.71 -5.61 -10.14
CA ILE A 331 -5.07 -5.20 -11.50
C ILE A 331 -5.72 -6.35 -12.27
N ALA A 332 -5.17 -7.57 -12.16
CA ALA A 332 -5.71 -8.75 -12.81
C ALA A 332 -7.10 -9.13 -12.25
N ALA A 333 -7.33 -8.94 -10.95
CA ALA A 333 -8.64 -9.16 -10.33
C ALA A 333 -9.69 -8.17 -10.86
N GLU A 334 -9.38 -6.88 -10.98
CA GLU A 334 -10.24 -5.90 -11.63
C GLU A 334 -10.51 -6.24 -13.11
N GLU A 335 -9.50 -6.75 -13.81
CA GLU A 335 -9.65 -7.22 -15.19
C GLU A 335 -10.56 -8.45 -15.28
N SER A 336 -10.44 -9.39 -14.31
CA SER A 336 -11.30 -10.58 -14.22
C SER A 336 -12.77 -10.21 -14.04
N ILE A 337 -13.08 -9.26 -13.16
CA ILE A 337 -14.45 -8.75 -12.99
C ILE A 337 -14.98 -8.18 -14.31
N ARG A 338 -14.19 -7.35 -14.98
CA ARG A 338 -14.58 -6.69 -16.22
C ARG A 338 -14.79 -7.65 -17.38
N LYS A 339 -13.89 -8.62 -17.56
CA LYS A 339 -13.92 -9.59 -18.66
C LYS A 339 -14.79 -10.82 -18.38
N LYS A 340 -15.18 -11.02 -17.11
CA LYS A 340 -15.93 -12.18 -16.63
C LYS A 340 -15.21 -13.52 -16.94
N GLN A 341 -13.90 -13.54 -16.75
CA GLN A 341 -13.06 -14.71 -17.04
C GLN A 341 -11.85 -14.79 -16.09
N ILE A 342 -11.22 -15.95 -16.05
CA ILE A 342 -9.95 -16.14 -15.32
C ILE A 342 -8.84 -15.39 -16.05
N ILE A 343 -8.03 -14.61 -15.31
CA ILE A 343 -6.88 -13.88 -15.84
C ILE A 343 -5.59 -14.54 -15.38
N THR A 344 -4.71 -14.85 -16.32
CA THR A 344 -3.33 -15.28 -16.03
C THR A 344 -2.47 -14.04 -15.75
N ILE A 345 -1.75 -14.04 -14.64
CA ILE A 345 -0.85 -12.97 -14.23
C ILE A 345 0.53 -13.27 -14.83
N LYS A 346 1.03 -12.37 -15.65
CA LYS A 346 2.31 -12.50 -16.38
C LYS A 346 3.36 -11.59 -15.78
#